data_aa9e0ee01853b2314557296407cf889e
#
_entry.id   aa9e0ee01853b2314557296407cf889e
#
_cell.length_a   1.000
_cell.length_b   1.000
_cell.length_c   1.000
_cell.angle_alpha   90.00
_cell.angle_beta   90.00
_cell.angle_gamma   90.00
#
_symmetry.space_group_name_H-M   'P 1'
#
loop_
_entity.id
_entity.type
_entity.pdbx_description
1 polymer ?
#
loop_
_entity_poly.entity_id
_entity_poly.type
_entity_poly.pdbx_seq_one_letter_code
_entity_poly.pdbx_strand_id
1 'polypeptide(L)'
;MIVLGIDPGSYTTGFAVLEKTTSVKVLDYGAILCKRSDSADKRLLHIVTELEKILDKYHPDVLSMEGVFFAKNPKSALMLGQVRGAVLVTCSRYGLSFAEYSPRSVKMAVAGNGAASKEQVAFMLKALLNLSVIEGPLDASDALAIAWTHASPPPLLSMLP
;
A
#
# COMPACT_ATOMS: atom_id res chain seq x y z
N MET A 1 6.18 -15.14 -4.51
CA MET A 1 5.19 -14.10 -4.84
C MET A 1 5.67 -12.78 -4.28
N ILE A 2 5.77 -11.76 -5.12
CA ILE A 2 6.15 -10.40 -4.71
C ILE A 2 4.90 -9.52 -4.71
N VAL A 3 4.61 -8.87 -3.59
CA VAL A 3 3.43 -8.03 -3.37
C VAL A 3 3.86 -6.57 -3.32
N LEU A 4 3.24 -5.73 -4.15
CA LEU A 4 3.36 -4.29 -4.09
C LEU A 4 2.14 -3.72 -3.38
N GLY A 5 2.32 -3.16 -2.19
CA GLY A 5 1.31 -2.39 -1.47
C GLY A 5 1.42 -0.91 -1.81
N ILE A 6 0.31 -0.28 -2.13
CA ILE A 6 0.26 1.16 -2.41
C ILE A 6 -0.81 1.81 -1.54
N ASP A 7 -0.42 2.88 -0.82
CA ASP A 7 -1.33 3.84 -0.19
C ASP A 7 -1.34 5.13 -1.03
N PRO A 8 -2.35 5.30 -1.91
CA PRO A 8 -2.34 6.39 -2.89
C PRO A 8 -2.66 7.74 -2.24
N GLY A 9 -1.83 8.74 -2.50
CA GLY A 9 -2.04 10.11 -2.09
C GLY A 9 -1.50 11.10 -3.12
N SER A 10 -2.11 12.28 -3.24
CA SER A 10 -1.77 13.25 -4.27
C SER A 10 -0.48 14.04 -4.02
N TYR A 11 0.02 14.06 -2.80
CA TYR A 11 1.27 14.69 -2.40
C TYR A 11 2.28 13.70 -1.84
N THR A 12 1.79 12.63 -1.26
CA THR A 12 2.58 11.54 -0.72
C THR A 12 1.87 10.24 -1.10
N THR A 13 2.54 9.37 -1.84
CA THR A 13 2.05 8.03 -2.14
C THR A 13 2.97 7.03 -1.47
N GLY A 14 2.46 6.30 -0.49
CA GLY A 14 3.19 5.23 0.18
C GLY A 14 3.34 4.00 -0.72
N PHE A 15 4.50 3.34 -0.65
CA PHE A 15 4.71 2.04 -1.29
C PHE A 15 5.44 1.07 -0.38
N ALA A 16 5.18 -0.21 -0.56
CA ALA A 16 5.91 -1.29 0.10
C ALA A 16 5.98 -2.51 -0.82
N VAL A 17 7.15 -3.13 -0.87
CA VAL A 17 7.41 -4.34 -1.66
C VAL A 17 7.77 -5.46 -0.69
N LEU A 18 6.91 -6.48 -0.63
CA LEU A 18 7.10 -7.66 0.23
C LEU A 18 7.27 -8.90 -0.62
N GLU A 19 8.21 -9.76 -0.24
CA GLU A 19 8.35 -11.10 -0.82
C GLU A 19 7.73 -12.12 0.13
N LYS A 20 6.79 -12.91 -0.39
CA LYS A 20 6.21 -14.06 0.29
C LYS A 20 6.76 -15.36 -0.25
N THR A 21 7.48 -16.08 0.61
CA THR A 21 7.91 -17.47 0.43
C THR A 21 7.29 -18.32 1.54
N THR A 22 8.05 -19.02 2.34
CA THR A 22 7.62 -19.63 3.62
C THR A 22 7.40 -18.60 4.71
N SER A 23 8.07 -17.45 4.60
CA SER A 23 7.91 -16.27 5.44
C SER A 23 7.68 -15.02 4.57
N VAL A 24 7.35 -13.91 5.21
CA VAL A 24 7.23 -12.61 4.54
C VAL A 24 8.47 -11.78 4.83
N LYS A 25 9.11 -11.27 3.78
CA LYS A 25 10.30 -10.43 3.87
C LYS A 25 10.05 -9.08 3.23
N VAL A 26 10.52 -8.01 3.86
CA VAL A 26 10.52 -6.66 3.28
C VAL A 26 11.67 -6.55 2.29
N LEU A 27 11.36 -6.22 1.02
CA LEU A 27 12.37 -5.91 0.00
C LEU A 27 12.63 -4.42 -0.06
N ASP A 28 11.58 -3.59 0.03
CA ASP A 28 11.67 -2.13 0.01
C ASP A 28 10.37 -1.51 0.53
N TYR A 29 10.44 -0.28 1.02
CA TYR A 29 9.28 0.52 1.35
C TYR A 29 9.66 2.00 1.46
N GLY A 30 8.69 2.87 1.30
CA GLY A 30 8.92 4.30 1.38
C GLY A 30 7.73 5.11 0.88
N ALA A 31 8.01 6.31 0.42
CA ALA A 31 7.00 7.19 -0.15
C ALA A 31 7.51 7.97 -1.35
N ILE A 32 6.65 8.09 -2.35
CA ILE A 32 6.83 8.99 -3.50
C ILE A 32 6.31 10.36 -3.09
N LEU A 33 7.20 11.35 -3.04
CA LEU A 33 6.89 12.70 -2.58
C LEU A 33 6.74 13.65 -3.76
N CYS A 34 5.60 14.32 -3.86
CA CYS A 34 5.33 15.33 -4.86
C CYS A 34 5.49 16.75 -4.29
N LYS A 35 5.99 17.68 -5.10
CA LYS A 35 6.07 19.08 -4.72
C LYS A 35 4.67 19.72 -4.67
N ARG A 36 4.41 20.51 -3.63
CA ARG A 36 3.12 21.22 -3.48
C ARG A 36 2.88 22.28 -4.56
N SER A 37 3.96 22.80 -5.17
CA SER A 37 3.92 23.77 -6.26
C SER A 37 3.55 23.16 -7.60
N ASP A 38 3.63 21.82 -7.75
CA ASP A 38 3.37 21.15 -9.03
C ASP A 38 1.87 21.06 -9.30
N SER A 39 1.51 21.21 -10.57
CA SER A 39 0.16 20.98 -11.06
C SER A 39 -0.22 19.50 -10.92
N ALA A 40 -1.51 19.20 -10.98
CA ALA A 40 -2.02 17.84 -10.79
C ALA A 40 -1.43 16.85 -11.81
N ASP A 41 -1.34 17.24 -13.08
CA ASP A 41 -0.75 16.44 -14.16
C ASP A 41 0.72 16.11 -13.91
N LYS A 42 1.53 17.09 -13.46
CA LYS A 42 2.95 16.87 -13.12
C LYS A 42 3.12 15.92 -11.95
N ARG A 43 2.26 16.05 -10.91
CA ARG A 43 2.30 15.11 -9.80
C ARG A 43 1.93 13.69 -10.22
N LEU A 44 0.88 13.53 -11.04
CA LEU A 44 0.50 12.22 -11.57
C LEU A 44 1.63 11.59 -12.39
N LEU A 45 2.24 12.38 -13.28
CA LEU A 45 3.38 11.92 -14.08
C LEU A 45 4.56 11.49 -13.19
N HIS A 46 4.88 12.29 -12.16
CA HIS A 46 5.94 11.96 -11.22
C HIS A 46 5.65 10.65 -10.46
N ILE A 47 4.43 10.47 -9.95
CA ILE A 47 4.02 9.24 -9.27
C ILE A 47 4.18 8.02 -10.19
N VAL A 48 3.70 8.13 -11.43
CA VAL A 48 3.80 7.04 -12.42
C VAL A 48 5.27 6.71 -12.72
N THR A 49 6.10 7.74 -12.96
CA THR A 49 7.54 7.54 -13.26
C THR A 49 8.29 6.86 -12.12
N GLU A 50 8.03 7.25 -10.86
CA GLU A 50 8.67 6.60 -9.71
C GLU A 50 8.11 5.19 -9.49
N LEU A 51 6.82 4.98 -9.72
CA LEU A 51 6.20 3.67 -9.65
C LEU A 51 6.78 2.71 -10.70
N GLU A 52 6.99 3.15 -11.94
CA GLU A 52 7.62 2.36 -13.01
C GLU A 52 9.01 1.88 -12.61
N LYS A 53 9.82 2.73 -11.94
CA LYS A 53 11.13 2.31 -11.41
C LYS A 53 11.02 1.18 -10.37
N ILE A 54 10.00 1.22 -9.51
CA ILE A 54 9.73 0.17 -8.53
C ILE A 54 9.32 -1.13 -9.24
N LEU A 55 8.44 -1.02 -10.24
CA LEU A 55 7.97 -2.15 -11.03
C LEU A 55 9.12 -2.81 -11.81
N ASP A 56 9.97 -2.02 -12.46
CA ASP A 56 11.15 -2.49 -13.20
C ASP A 56 12.18 -3.16 -12.29
N LYS A 57 12.32 -2.67 -11.05
CA LYS A 57 13.32 -3.20 -10.10
C LYS A 57 12.89 -4.51 -9.44
N TYR A 58 11.61 -4.61 -9.07
CA TYR A 58 11.15 -5.71 -8.21
C TYR A 58 10.27 -6.73 -8.92
N HIS A 59 9.71 -6.41 -10.09
CA HIS A 59 8.81 -7.26 -10.87
C HIS A 59 7.71 -7.89 -10.00
N PRO A 60 6.87 -7.09 -9.31
CA PRO A 60 5.84 -7.63 -8.45
C PRO A 60 4.76 -8.39 -9.23
N ASP A 61 4.16 -9.39 -8.57
CA ASP A 61 3.10 -10.23 -9.14
C ASP A 61 1.71 -9.61 -8.94
N VAL A 62 1.56 -8.82 -7.87
CA VAL A 62 0.26 -8.29 -7.45
C VAL A 62 0.38 -6.90 -6.87
N LEU A 63 -0.57 -6.02 -7.26
CA LEU A 63 -0.85 -4.75 -6.63
C LEU A 63 -1.90 -4.94 -5.54
N SER A 64 -1.57 -4.57 -4.31
CA SER A 64 -2.48 -4.51 -3.16
C SER A 64 -2.77 -3.06 -2.80
N MET A 65 -4.05 -2.69 -2.66
CA MET A 65 -4.45 -1.34 -2.25
C MET A 65 -5.60 -1.37 -1.25
N GLU A 66 -5.73 -0.29 -0.48
CA GLU A 66 -6.90 -0.10 0.37
C GLU A 66 -8.10 0.38 -0.45
N GLY A 67 -9.29 -0.12 -0.14
CA GLY A 67 -10.54 0.30 -0.75
C GLY A 67 -10.90 1.75 -0.40
N VAL A 68 -11.45 2.47 -1.38
CA VAL A 68 -11.83 3.88 -1.18
C VAL A 68 -13.10 3.98 -0.36
N PHE A 69 -13.02 4.63 0.80
CA PHE A 69 -14.19 5.16 1.49
C PHE A 69 -14.40 6.62 1.09
N PHE A 70 -15.67 7.03 0.95
CA PHE A 70 -16.04 8.36 0.51
C PHE A 70 -15.31 9.45 1.30
N ALA A 71 -14.47 10.21 0.62
CA ALA A 71 -13.87 11.40 1.20
C ALA A 71 -14.97 12.44 1.43
N LYS A 72 -14.95 13.07 2.61
CA LYS A 72 -15.92 14.13 2.97
C LYS A 72 -15.84 15.34 2.04
N ASN A 73 -14.72 15.52 1.33
CA ASN A 73 -14.49 16.62 0.40
C ASN A 73 -14.42 16.09 -1.04
N PRO A 74 -15.35 16.49 -1.94
CA PRO A 74 -15.39 16.04 -3.33
C PRO A 74 -14.09 16.31 -4.10
N LYS A 75 -13.42 17.43 -3.87
CA LYS A 75 -12.15 17.77 -4.53
C LYS A 75 -11.04 16.79 -4.14
N SER A 76 -10.95 16.45 -2.86
CA SER A 76 -9.98 15.45 -2.37
C SER A 76 -10.29 14.06 -2.91
N ALA A 77 -11.57 13.68 -2.99
CA ALA A 77 -12.00 12.41 -3.57
C ALA A 77 -11.63 12.31 -5.05
N LEU A 78 -11.84 13.37 -5.82
CA LEU A 78 -11.47 13.41 -7.24
C LEU A 78 -9.95 13.25 -7.43
N MET A 79 -9.15 14.00 -6.66
CA MET A 79 -7.69 13.92 -6.72
C MET A 79 -7.18 12.52 -6.36
N LEU A 80 -7.72 11.92 -5.31
CA LEU A 80 -7.37 10.57 -4.90
C LEU A 80 -7.75 9.54 -5.97
N GLY A 81 -8.93 9.69 -6.59
CA GLY A 81 -9.38 8.85 -7.70
C GLY A 81 -8.45 8.93 -8.91
N GLN A 82 -7.91 10.12 -9.23
CA GLN A 82 -6.93 10.29 -10.32
C GLN A 82 -5.63 9.55 -10.03
N VAL A 83 -5.06 9.69 -8.83
CA VAL A 83 -3.84 8.97 -8.42
C VAL A 83 -4.09 7.46 -8.47
N ARG A 84 -5.19 7.00 -7.89
CA ARG A 84 -5.57 5.59 -7.90
C ARG A 84 -5.71 5.04 -9.31
N GLY A 85 -6.37 5.77 -10.20
CA GLY A 85 -6.52 5.38 -11.61
C GLY A 85 -5.17 5.29 -12.32
N ALA A 86 -4.27 6.25 -12.10
CA ALA A 86 -2.92 6.22 -12.65
C ALA A 86 -2.13 5.00 -12.17
N VAL A 87 -2.15 4.70 -10.87
CA VAL A 87 -1.51 3.50 -10.28
C VAL A 87 -2.08 2.22 -10.89
N LEU A 88 -3.41 2.07 -10.96
CA LEU A 88 -4.06 0.89 -11.51
C LEU A 88 -3.68 0.64 -12.97
N VAL A 89 -3.74 1.67 -13.81
CA VAL A 89 -3.39 1.57 -15.24
C VAL A 89 -1.91 1.19 -15.40
N THR A 90 -1.02 1.83 -14.65
CA THR A 90 0.41 1.55 -14.71
C THR A 90 0.69 0.10 -14.32
N CYS A 91 0.20 -0.36 -13.17
CA CYS A 91 0.41 -1.74 -12.73
C CYS A 91 -0.22 -2.78 -13.68
N SER A 92 -1.39 -2.48 -14.24
CA SER A 92 -2.03 -3.36 -15.23
C SER A 92 -1.21 -3.51 -16.50
N ARG A 93 -0.54 -2.44 -16.95
CA ARG A 93 0.39 -2.51 -18.11
C ARG A 93 1.59 -3.41 -17.86
N TYR A 94 2.01 -3.53 -16.61
CA TYR A 94 3.06 -4.45 -16.16
C TYR A 94 2.54 -5.87 -15.87
N GLY A 95 1.25 -6.12 -16.07
CA GLY A 95 0.66 -7.45 -15.90
C GLY A 95 0.35 -7.86 -14.47
N LEU A 96 0.39 -6.93 -13.50
CA LEU A 96 0.06 -7.24 -12.12
C LEU A 96 -1.41 -7.60 -11.95
N SER A 97 -1.69 -8.62 -11.15
CA SER A 97 -3.04 -8.82 -10.61
C SER A 97 -3.37 -7.74 -9.58
N PHE A 98 -4.67 -7.50 -9.34
CA PHE A 98 -5.12 -6.47 -8.41
C PHE A 98 -5.92 -7.06 -7.25
N ALA A 99 -5.59 -6.66 -6.03
CA ALA A 99 -6.30 -7.00 -4.82
C ALA A 99 -6.66 -5.74 -4.02
N GLU A 100 -7.87 -5.66 -3.52
CA GLU A 100 -8.39 -4.55 -2.73
C GLU A 100 -8.88 -5.01 -1.37
N TYR A 101 -8.54 -4.27 -0.32
CA TYR A 101 -8.88 -4.60 1.05
C TYR A 101 -9.58 -3.44 1.76
N SER A 102 -10.58 -3.73 2.56
CA SER A 102 -11.19 -2.69 3.41
C SER A 102 -10.22 -2.26 4.53
N PRO A 103 -10.31 -1.01 5.04
CA PRO A 103 -9.51 -0.57 6.20
C PRO A 103 -9.64 -1.51 7.40
N ARG A 104 -10.84 -2.05 7.61
CA ARG A 104 -11.10 -3.04 8.68
C ARG A 104 -10.35 -4.34 8.43
N SER A 105 -10.30 -4.81 7.18
CA SER A 105 -9.56 -6.03 6.81
C SER A 105 -8.07 -5.85 7.00
N VAL A 106 -7.50 -4.68 6.65
CA VAL A 106 -6.10 -4.35 6.87
C VAL A 106 -5.75 -4.39 8.36
N LYS A 107 -6.55 -3.72 9.19
CA LYS A 107 -6.36 -3.73 10.65
C LYS A 107 -6.48 -5.13 11.25
N MET A 108 -7.44 -5.93 10.78
CA MET A 108 -7.63 -7.31 11.21
C MET A 108 -6.43 -8.19 10.83
N ALA A 109 -5.90 -8.06 9.61
CA ALA A 109 -4.77 -8.85 9.15
C ALA A 109 -3.47 -8.54 9.90
N VAL A 110 -3.25 -7.27 10.28
CA VAL A 110 -2.03 -6.84 10.97
C VAL A 110 -2.13 -7.01 12.48
N ALA A 111 -3.23 -6.52 13.09
CA ALA A 111 -3.34 -6.41 14.55
C ALA A 111 -4.32 -7.41 15.17
N GLY A 112 -4.95 -8.28 14.36
CA GLY A 112 -5.98 -9.21 14.85
C GLY A 112 -7.27 -8.52 15.31
N ASN A 113 -7.39 -7.21 15.15
CA ASN A 113 -8.53 -6.40 15.57
C ASN A 113 -8.84 -5.32 14.52
N GLY A 114 -10.02 -5.41 13.90
CA GLY A 114 -10.47 -4.44 12.87
C GLY A 114 -10.73 -3.03 13.39
N ALA A 115 -10.75 -2.83 14.72
CA ALA A 115 -10.86 -1.51 15.38
C ALA A 115 -9.51 -0.99 15.91
N ALA A 116 -8.38 -1.65 15.58
CA ALA A 116 -7.05 -1.25 16.05
C ALA A 116 -6.73 0.20 15.67
N SER A 117 -6.02 0.90 16.55
CA SER A 117 -5.49 2.24 16.27
C SER A 117 -4.32 2.17 15.29
N LYS A 118 -3.95 3.30 14.69
CA LYS A 118 -2.79 3.36 13.78
C LYS A 118 -1.49 2.99 14.51
N GLU A 119 -1.34 3.38 15.75
CA GLU A 119 -0.17 3.07 16.59
C GLU A 119 -0.08 1.56 16.87
N GLN A 120 -1.21 0.91 17.12
CA GLN A 120 -1.27 -0.55 17.30
C GLN A 120 -0.89 -1.29 16.02
N VAL A 121 -1.40 -0.83 14.86
CA VAL A 121 -1.03 -1.39 13.55
C VAL A 121 0.47 -1.24 13.31
N ALA A 122 1.03 -0.04 13.49
CA ALA A 122 2.46 0.21 13.30
C ALA A 122 3.34 -0.61 14.26
N PHE A 123 2.91 -0.78 15.51
CA PHE A 123 3.60 -1.62 16.49
C PHE A 123 3.63 -3.10 16.04
N MET A 124 2.49 -3.63 15.62
CA MET A 124 2.40 -5.02 15.15
C MET A 124 3.20 -5.25 13.88
N LEU A 125 3.17 -4.31 12.92
CA LEU A 125 3.97 -4.42 11.69
C LEU A 125 5.46 -4.54 11.98
N LYS A 126 6.00 -3.78 12.93
CA LYS A 126 7.40 -3.88 13.33
C LYS A 126 7.74 -5.30 13.82
N ALA A 127 6.89 -5.87 14.65
CA ALA A 127 7.08 -7.23 15.16
C ALA A 127 6.95 -8.29 14.05
N LEU A 128 5.92 -8.18 13.20
CA LEU A 128 5.63 -9.14 12.13
C LEU A 128 6.70 -9.13 11.02
N LEU A 129 7.25 -7.96 10.71
CA LEU A 129 8.25 -7.76 9.65
C LEU A 129 9.68 -7.73 10.19
N ASN A 130 9.87 -7.93 11.51
CA ASN A 130 11.16 -7.87 12.19
C ASN A 130 11.92 -6.56 11.94
N LEU A 131 11.18 -5.43 12.00
CA LEU A 131 11.72 -4.09 11.83
C LEU A 131 11.90 -3.42 13.20
N SER A 132 13.06 -2.84 13.47
CA SER A 132 13.29 -2.05 14.69
C SER A 132 12.52 -0.74 14.66
N VAL A 133 12.47 -0.13 13.49
CA VAL A 133 11.77 1.14 13.20
C VAL A 133 11.15 1.07 11.79
N ILE A 134 10.02 1.71 11.57
CA ILE A 134 9.50 1.99 10.23
C ILE A 134 9.89 3.43 9.92
N GLU A 135 10.82 3.59 8.98
CA GLU A 135 11.30 4.91 8.56
C GLU A 135 10.36 5.57 7.55
N GLY A 136 10.37 6.89 7.50
CA GLY A 136 9.63 7.67 6.53
C GLY A 136 8.25 8.13 7.02
N PRO A 137 7.42 8.67 6.11
CA PRO A 137 6.09 9.17 6.44
C PRO A 137 5.12 8.04 6.77
N LEU A 138 3.98 8.39 7.39
CA LEU A 138 2.93 7.43 7.79
C LEU A 138 2.40 6.61 6.61
N ASP A 139 2.33 7.22 5.42
CA ASP A 139 1.91 6.54 4.17
C ASP A 139 2.76 5.30 3.86
N ALA A 140 4.05 5.29 4.22
CA ALA A 140 4.92 4.11 4.07
C ALA A 140 4.50 2.97 5.02
N SER A 141 4.11 3.30 6.25
CA SER A 141 3.57 2.33 7.21
C SER A 141 2.21 1.78 6.75
N ASP A 142 1.35 2.64 6.21
CA ASP A 142 0.04 2.24 5.69
C ASP A 142 0.22 1.32 4.46
N ALA A 143 1.17 1.62 3.56
CA ALA A 143 1.51 0.74 2.43
C ALA A 143 2.08 -0.62 2.86
N LEU A 144 2.91 -0.67 3.93
CA LEU A 144 3.38 -1.93 4.51
C LEU A 144 2.22 -2.78 5.05
N ALA A 145 1.24 -2.15 5.73
CA ALA A 145 0.05 -2.83 6.24
C ALA A 145 -0.79 -3.42 5.09
N ILE A 146 -0.96 -2.66 4.01
CA ILE A 146 -1.69 -3.08 2.81
C ILE A 146 -0.98 -4.26 2.13
N ALA A 147 0.34 -4.18 1.94
CA ALA A 147 1.13 -5.27 1.35
C ALA A 147 1.11 -6.53 2.24
N TRP A 148 1.26 -6.37 3.56
CA TRP A 148 1.17 -7.46 4.53
C TRP A 148 -0.18 -8.17 4.45
N THR A 149 -1.27 -7.44 4.31
CA THR A 149 -2.62 -8.01 4.24
C THR A 149 -2.76 -9.02 3.10
N HIS A 150 -2.13 -8.76 1.96
CA HIS A 150 -2.12 -9.70 0.84
C HIS A 150 -1.09 -10.83 1.05
N ALA A 151 0.07 -10.52 1.59
CA ALA A 151 1.16 -11.47 1.79
C ALA A 151 0.90 -12.45 2.95
N SER A 152 0.15 -12.04 3.98
CA SER A 152 -0.11 -12.87 5.16
C SER A 152 -1.11 -14.02 4.85
N PRO A 153 -1.01 -15.16 5.55
CA PRO A 153 -2.08 -16.15 5.50
C PRO A 153 -3.36 -15.55 6.07
N PRO A 154 -4.54 -15.99 5.58
CA PRO A 154 -5.80 -15.54 6.15
C PRO A 154 -5.82 -15.84 7.65
N PRO A 155 -6.43 -14.97 8.50
CA PRO A 155 -6.53 -15.22 9.93
C PRO A 155 -7.16 -16.59 10.17
N LEU A 156 -6.62 -17.36 11.12
CA LEU A 156 -7.12 -18.71 11.48
C LEU A 156 -8.64 -18.76 11.72
N LEU A 157 -9.22 -17.65 12.20
CA LEU A 157 -10.67 -17.50 12.40
C LEU A 157 -11.52 -17.52 11.11
N SER A 158 -10.92 -17.23 9.94
CA SER A 158 -11.63 -17.31 8.66
C SER A 158 -11.63 -18.73 8.06
N MET A 159 -10.92 -19.67 8.68
CA MET A 159 -10.84 -21.07 8.28
C MET A 159 -11.75 -22.00 9.11
N LEU A 160 -12.45 -21.45 10.10
CA LEU A 160 -13.45 -22.20 10.86
C LEU A 160 -14.77 -22.21 10.09
N PRO A 161 -15.40 -23.37 9.90
CA PRO A 161 -16.68 -23.53 9.19
C PRO A 161 -17.81 -22.80 9.87
#